data_684f4cb64aa2e6795e364223285860ea
#
_entry.id   684f4cb64aa2e6795e364223285860ea
#
_cell.length_a   1.000
_cell.length_b   1.000
_cell.length_c   1.000
_cell.angle_alpha   90.00
_cell.angle_beta   90.00
_cell.angle_gamma   90.00
#
_symmetry.space_group_name_H-M   'P 1'
#
loop_
_entity.id
_entity.type
_entity.pdbx_description
1 polymer ?
#
loop_
_entity_poly.entity_id
_entity_poly.type
_entity_poly.pdbx_seq_one_letter_code
_entity_poly.pdbx_strand_id
1 'polypeptide(L)'
;MIAGNLLQQFYNIADTLIVGRVLGSNALAAVGSSYTLMTFLTSIFLGLSMGAGALFSIYQGRKDLSSLKLSILHAFLLILAVTLVLNLAVYAGIEPILTFLRVPDEVRPGMRTYLLIIFAGLIATSVYNFFSCMLRALGNSSVPLIFLAVSAVLNIALDLLFVAVLPFGIAGAALATVLAQYVSAVGILLYVLLRCRMWLPSKKEWRFSHSILKEILNLSSMTCIQQSVMNFGILMVQGLCLLYTSDAADDR
;
A
#
# COMPACT_ATOMS: atom_id res chain seq x y z
N MET A 1 9.95 -7.91 -10.43
CA MET A 1 8.81 -6.96 -10.42
C MET A 1 7.52 -7.60 -10.94
N ILE A 2 7.51 -8.23 -12.11
CA ILE A 2 6.31 -8.87 -12.71
C ILE A 2 5.66 -9.87 -11.74
N ALA A 3 6.43 -10.81 -11.18
CA ALA A 3 5.92 -11.80 -10.24
C ALA A 3 5.24 -11.19 -9.00
N GLY A 4 5.77 -10.09 -8.48
CA GLY A 4 5.15 -9.39 -7.34
C GLY A 4 3.80 -8.77 -7.70
N ASN A 5 3.72 -8.11 -8.87
CA ASN A 5 2.47 -7.53 -9.35
C ASN A 5 1.41 -8.60 -9.64
N LEU A 6 1.81 -9.72 -10.27
CA LEU A 6 0.91 -10.84 -10.50
C LEU A 6 0.36 -11.43 -9.19
N LEU A 7 1.23 -11.63 -8.21
CA LEU A 7 0.84 -12.14 -6.90
C LEU A 7 -0.13 -11.18 -6.18
N GLN A 8 0.14 -9.87 -6.27
CA GLN A 8 -0.73 -8.84 -5.71
C GLN A 8 -2.11 -8.82 -6.38
N GLN A 9 -2.16 -8.94 -7.70
CA GLN A 9 -3.43 -9.04 -8.41
C GLN A 9 -4.19 -10.31 -8.06
N PHE A 10 -3.48 -11.41 -7.88
CA PHE A 10 -4.10 -12.69 -7.53
C PHE A 10 -4.80 -12.63 -6.18
N TYR A 11 -4.16 -12.08 -5.15
CA TYR A 11 -4.83 -11.95 -3.85
C TYR A 11 -5.97 -10.93 -3.87
N ASN A 12 -5.87 -9.83 -4.61
CA ASN A 12 -6.97 -8.86 -4.77
C ASN A 12 -8.21 -9.50 -5.40
N ILE A 13 -8.00 -10.37 -6.41
CA ILE A 13 -9.09 -11.11 -7.05
C ILE A 13 -9.70 -12.12 -6.06
N ALA A 14 -8.89 -12.83 -5.31
CA ALA A 14 -9.35 -13.79 -4.32
C ALA A 14 -10.19 -13.12 -3.23
N ASP A 15 -9.72 -12.01 -2.65
CA ASP A 15 -10.45 -11.20 -1.66
C ASP A 15 -11.80 -10.73 -2.22
N THR A 16 -11.80 -10.14 -3.42
CA THR A 16 -13.03 -9.69 -4.09
C THR A 16 -14.02 -10.83 -4.32
N LEU A 17 -13.54 -12.01 -4.73
CA LEU A 17 -14.40 -13.19 -4.94
C LEU A 17 -14.99 -13.71 -3.63
N ILE A 18 -14.20 -13.77 -2.55
CA ILE A 18 -14.68 -14.22 -1.23
C ILE A 18 -15.75 -13.27 -0.71
N VAL A 19 -15.45 -11.96 -0.70
CA VAL A 19 -16.40 -10.93 -0.27
C VAL A 19 -17.68 -10.96 -1.09
N GLY A 20 -17.58 -10.99 -2.42
CA GLY A 20 -18.74 -10.98 -3.31
C GLY A 20 -19.64 -12.21 -3.19
N ARG A 21 -19.05 -13.41 -3.01
CA ARG A 21 -19.82 -14.65 -2.86
C ARG A 21 -20.47 -14.83 -1.50
N VAL A 22 -19.80 -14.38 -0.42
CA VAL A 22 -20.25 -14.63 0.95
C VAL A 22 -21.11 -13.49 1.49
N LEU A 23 -20.72 -12.23 1.22
CA LEU A 23 -21.37 -11.04 1.80
C LEU A 23 -22.34 -10.34 0.84
N GLY A 24 -22.34 -10.72 -0.45
CA GLY A 24 -23.25 -10.18 -1.45
C GLY A 24 -22.82 -8.86 -2.09
N SER A 25 -23.72 -8.29 -2.92
CA SER A 25 -23.42 -7.14 -3.79
C SER A 25 -23.12 -5.84 -3.04
N ASN A 26 -23.80 -5.57 -1.93
CA ASN A 26 -23.59 -4.33 -1.18
C ASN A 26 -22.22 -4.29 -0.51
N ALA A 27 -21.74 -5.42 0.02
CA ALA A 27 -20.39 -5.52 0.57
C ALA A 27 -19.34 -5.39 -0.54
N LEU A 28 -19.58 -6.02 -1.70
CA LEU A 28 -18.71 -5.91 -2.87
C LEU A 28 -18.61 -4.47 -3.35
N ALA A 29 -19.72 -3.74 -3.42
CA ALA A 29 -19.75 -2.32 -3.76
C ALA A 29 -18.95 -1.46 -2.77
N ALA A 30 -19.08 -1.74 -1.46
CA ALA A 30 -18.34 -1.04 -0.42
C ALA A 30 -16.83 -1.25 -0.54
N VAL A 31 -16.38 -2.49 -0.73
CA VAL A 31 -14.95 -2.84 -0.91
C VAL A 31 -14.41 -2.24 -2.21
N GLY A 32 -15.14 -2.39 -3.32
CA GLY A 32 -14.75 -1.86 -4.62
C GLY A 32 -14.62 -0.34 -4.65
N SER A 33 -15.56 0.38 -4.03
CA SER A 33 -15.49 1.84 -3.92
C SER A 33 -14.32 2.29 -3.02
N SER A 34 -14.06 1.53 -1.95
CA SER A 34 -12.92 1.78 -1.05
C SER A 34 -11.58 1.56 -1.74
N TYR A 35 -11.50 0.62 -2.68
CA TYR A 35 -10.29 0.29 -3.43
C TYR A 35 -9.71 1.49 -4.18
N THR A 36 -10.55 2.32 -4.78
CA THR A 36 -10.13 3.55 -5.49
C THR A 36 -9.38 4.51 -4.57
N LEU A 37 -9.95 4.79 -3.38
CA LEU A 37 -9.32 5.66 -2.39
C LEU A 37 -8.02 5.06 -1.86
N MET A 38 -8.03 3.76 -1.57
CA MET A 38 -6.85 3.02 -1.12
C MET A 38 -5.72 3.05 -2.14
N THR A 39 -6.04 2.82 -3.41
CA THR A 39 -5.06 2.85 -4.50
C THR A 39 -4.44 4.23 -4.65
N PHE A 40 -5.24 5.28 -4.55
CA PHE A 40 -4.74 6.67 -4.60
C PHE A 40 -3.77 6.97 -3.46
N LEU A 41 -4.14 6.65 -2.22
CA LEU A 41 -3.27 6.88 -1.06
C LEU A 41 -2.00 6.01 -1.10
N THR A 42 -2.14 4.74 -1.48
CA THR A 42 -1.00 3.83 -1.59
C THR A 42 -0.02 4.28 -2.68
N SER A 43 -0.49 4.92 -3.75
CA SER A 43 0.39 5.44 -4.80
C SER A 43 1.34 6.54 -4.31
N ILE A 44 0.90 7.34 -3.34
CA ILE A 44 1.76 8.35 -2.70
C ILE A 44 2.92 7.66 -1.96
N PHE A 45 2.63 6.66 -1.13
CA PHE A 45 3.68 5.94 -0.38
C PHE A 45 4.60 5.17 -1.31
N LEU A 46 4.05 4.54 -2.34
CA LEU A 46 4.83 3.81 -3.34
C LEU A 46 5.75 4.76 -4.11
N GLY A 47 5.23 5.92 -4.53
CA GLY A 47 6.02 6.94 -5.22
C GLY A 47 7.14 7.49 -4.35
N LEU A 48 6.86 7.81 -3.08
CA LEU A 48 7.89 8.25 -2.12
C LEU A 48 8.96 7.17 -1.91
N SER A 49 8.54 5.92 -1.73
CA SER A 49 9.46 4.79 -1.51
C SER A 49 10.30 4.47 -2.75
N MET A 50 9.72 4.56 -3.95
CA MET A 50 10.44 4.32 -5.21
C MET A 50 11.46 5.43 -5.49
N GLY A 51 11.08 6.69 -5.27
CA GLY A 51 12.00 7.82 -5.42
C GLY A 51 13.18 7.75 -4.45
N ALA A 52 12.93 7.42 -3.19
CA ALA A 52 13.97 7.15 -2.21
C ALA A 52 14.85 5.96 -2.63
N GLY A 53 14.25 4.87 -3.13
CA GLY A 53 14.96 3.71 -3.64
C GLY A 53 15.91 4.03 -4.80
N ALA A 54 15.53 4.95 -5.69
CA ALA A 54 16.41 5.43 -6.75
C ALA A 54 17.67 6.10 -6.18
N LEU A 55 17.49 6.96 -5.16
CA LEU A 55 18.61 7.60 -4.48
C LEU A 55 19.53 6.57 -3.78
N PHE A 56 18.94 5.55 -3.12
CA PHE A 56 19.71 4.47 -2.49
C PHE A 56 20.57 3.72 -3.52
N SER A 57 20.03 3.45 -4.72
CA SER A 57 20.77 2.81 -5.80
C SER A 57 21.95 3.67 -6.28
N ILE A 58 21.76 5.00 -6.35
CA ILE A 58 22.83 5.94 -6.74
C ILE A 58 23.97 5.93 -5.71
N TYR A 59 23.66 6.05 -4.41
CA TYR A 59 24.69 6.03 -3.37
C TYR A 59 25.36 4.66 -3.23
N GLN A 60 24.61 3.58 -3.41
CA GLN A 60 25.16 2.23 -3.45
C GLN A 60 26.13 2.06 -4.63
N GLY A 61 25.79 2.54 -5.84
CA GLY A 61 26.66 2.51 -7.00
C GLY A 61 27.92 3.34 -6.83
N ARG A 62 27.85 4.47 -6.13
CA ARG A 62 29.00 5.32 -5.77
C ARG A 62 29.84 4.74 -4.61
N LYS A 63 29.39 3.67 -3.97
CA LYS A 63 30.00 3.10 -2.75
C LYS A 63 30.06 4.10 -1.57
N ASP A 64 29.21 5.11 -1.59
CA ASP A 64 29.09 6.10 -0.50
C ASP A 64 28.13 5.59 0.59
N LEU A 65 28.66 4.76 1.45
CA LEU A 65 27.89 4.12 2.52
C LEU A 65 27.38 5.15 3.55
N SER A 66 28.07 6.25 3.74
CA SER A 66 27.69 7.31 4.69
C SER A 66 26.42 8.02 4.24
N SER A 67 26.40 8.51 2.99
CA SER A 67 25.23 9.15 2.40
C SER A 67 24.07 8.18 2.22
N LEU A 68 24.35 6.91 1.90
CA LEU A 68 23.33 5.86 1.80
C LEU A 68 22.60 5.65 3.13
N LYS A 69 23.32 5.45 4.23
CA LYS A 69 22.72 5.27 5.56
C LYS A 69 21.89 6.48 5.99
N LEU A 70 22.41 7.67 5.73
CA LEU A 70 21.73 8.90 6.07
C LEU A 70 20.47 9.10 5.22
N SER A 71 20.52 8.76 3.93
CA SER A 71 19.36 8.83 3.05
C SER A 71 18.26 7.83 3.43
N ILE A 72 18.62 6.61 3.86
CA ILE A 72 17.68 5.61 4.38
C ILE A 72 16.94 6.15 5.60
N LEU A 73 17.64 6.78 6.53
CA LEU A 73 17.04 7.37 7.73
C LEU A 73 16.06 8.50 7.38
N HIS A 74 16.51 9.47 6.56
CA HIS A 74 15.68 10.63 6.19
C HIS A 74 14.44 10.20 5.40
N ALA A 75 14.59 9.26 4.46
CA ALA A 75 13.47 8.74 3.68
C ALA A 75 12.48 7.98 4.57
N PHE A 76 12.95 7.16 5.51
CA PHE A 76 12.09 6.45 6.45
C PHE A 76 11.26 7.42 7.31
N LEU A 77 11.92 8.43 7.89
CA LEU A 77 11.24 9.42 8.72
C LEU A 77 10.25 10.27 7.90
N LEU A 78 10.61 10.67 6.68
CA LEU A 78 9.73 11.40 5.78
C LEU A 78 8.47 10.58 5.44
N ILE A 79 8.65 9.33 5.01
CA ILE A 79 7.55 8.46 4.62
C ILE A 79 6.65 8.17 5.83
N LEU A 80 7.23 7.92 7.00
CA LEU A 80 6.47 7.71 8.23
C LEU A 80 5.67 8.96 8.61
N ALA A 81 6.27 10.14 8.54
CA ALA A 81 5.58 11.41 8.82
C ALA A 81 4.41 11.66 7.86
N VAL A 82 4.63 11.47 6.55
CA VAL A 82 3.57 11.58 5.53
C VAL A 82 2.47 10.56 5.78
N THR A 83 2.82 9.32 6.12
CA THR A 83 1.85 8.27 6.45
C THR A 83 0.99 8.63 7.65
N LEU A 84 1.59 9.14 8.72
CA LEU A 84 0.86 9.56 9.91
C LEU A 84 -0.08 10.73 9.62
N VAL A 85 0.39 11.74 8.89
CA VAL A 85 -0.43 12.90 8.50
C VAL A 85 -1.62 12.46 7.65
N LEU A 86 -1.40 11.63 6.63
CA LEU A 86 -2.48 11.11 5.78
C LEU A 86 -3.45 10.21 6.56
N ASN A 87 -2.93 9.39 7.46
CA ASN A 87 -3.76 8.53 8.31
C ASN A 87 -4.68 9.39 9.19
N LEU A 88 -4.12 10.39 9.89
CA LEU A 88 -4.90 11.32 10.72
C LEU A 88 -5.91 12.12 9.89
N ALA A 89 -5.52 12.60 8.71
CA ALA A 89 -6.42 13.34 7.82
C ALA A 89 -7.62 12.51 7.37
N VAL A 90 -7.39 11.22 7.05
CA VAL A 90 -8.48 10.31 6.67
C VAL A 90 -9.38 9.99 7.86
N TYR A 91 -8.83 9.68 9.04
CA TYR A 91 -9.66 9.44 10.23
C TYR A 91 -10.50 10.66 10.62
N ALA A 92 -9.93 11.87 10.52
CA ALA A 92 -10.66 13.11 10.79
C ALA A 92 -11.69 13.46 9.71
N GLY A 93 -11.40 13.09 8.44
CA GLY A 93 -12.19 13.43 7.26
C GLY A 93 -13.06 12.31 6.70
N ILE A 94 -13.30 11.22 7.43
CA ILE A 94 -14.01 10.05 6.90
C ILE A 94 -15.41 10.40 6.37
N GLU A 95 -16.20 11.18 7.13
CA GLU A 95 -17.54 11.57 6.72
C GLU A 95 -17.57 12.50 5.50
N PRO A 96 -16.77 13.59 5.44
CA PRO A 96 -16.59 14.38 4.23
C PRO A 96 -16.17 13.55 3.02
N ILE A 97 -15.26 12.57 3.19
CA ILE A 97 -14.79 11.70 2.10
C ILE A 97 -15.95 10.85 1.56
N LEU A 98 -16.72 10.20 2.43
CA LEU A 98 -17.88 9.40 2.02
C LEU A 98 -18.95 10.25 1.30
N THR A 99 -19.16 11.47 1.74
CA THR A 99 -20.09 12.41 1.10
C THR A 99 -19.57 12.88 -0.26
N PHE A 100 -18.28 13.20 -0.36
CA PHE A 100 -17.64 13.60 -1.63
C PHE A 100 -17.68 12.48 -2.67
N LEU A 101 -17.50 11.23 -2.24
CA LEU A 101 -17.59 10.04 -3.09
C LEU A 101 -19.04 9.68 -3.45
N ARG A 102 -20.04 10.41 -2.95
CA ARG A 102 -21.47 10.18 -3.18
C ARG A 102 -21.88 8.73 -2.89
N VAL A 103 -21.35 8.18 -1.80
CA VAL A 103 -21.64 6.79 -1.41
C VAL A 103 -23.12 6.66 -1.05
N PRO A 104 -23.86 5.70 -1.64
CA PRO A 104 -25.26 5.44 -1.30
C PRO A 104 -25.43 5.11 0.19
N ASP A 105 -26.53 5.58 0.78
CA ASP A 105 -26.79 5.42 2.23
C ASP A 105 -26.80 3.95 2.68
N GLU A 106 -27.24 3.04 1.83
CA GLU A 106 -27.25 1.59 2.11
C GLU A 106 -25.84 0.98 2.25
N VAL A 107 -24.87 1.50 1.49
CA VAL A 107 -23.49 1.00 1.45
C VAL A 107 -22.59 1.74 2.47
N ARG A 108 -22.98 2.96 2.85
CA ARG A 108 -22.20 3.89 3.68
C ARG A 108 -21.73 3.29 5.00
N PRO A 109 -22.56 2.58 5.82
CA PRO A 109 -22.10 2.00 7.09
C PRO A 109 -21.02 0.93 6.90
N GLY A 110 -21.21 0.05 5.88
CA GLY A 110 -20.24 -0.99 5.55
C GLY A 110 -18.92 -0.40 5.06
N MET A 111 -18.96 0.57 4.14
CA MET A 111 -17.79 1.24 3.61
C MET A 111 -17.03 2.01 4.71
N ARG A 112 -17.75 2.71 5.61
CA ARG A 112 -17.15 3.38 6.75
C ARG A 112 -16.38 2.43 7.65
N THR A 113 -17.00 1.32 8.03
CA THR A 113 -16.36 0.29 8.87
C THR A 113 -15.13 -0.30 8.19
N TYR A 114 -15.24 -0.65 6.91
CA TYR A 114 -14.14 -1.17 6.12
C TYR A 114 -12.97 -0.19 6.06
N LEU A 115 -13.22 1.08 5.71
CA LEU A 115 -12.19 2.11 5.60
C LEU A 115 -11.48 2.36 6.93
N LEU A 116 -12.21 2.48 8.04
CA LEU A 116 -11.61 2.70 9.37
C LEU A 116 -10.62 1.58 9.73
N ILE A 117 -10.95 0.33 9.42
CA ILE A 117 -10.07 -0.81 9.70
C ILE A 117 -8.87 -0.80 8.73
N ILE A 118 -9.13 -0.68 7.43
CA ILE A 118 -8.09 -0.71 6.40
C ILE A 118 -7.05 0.41 6.60
N PHE A 119 -7.49 1.61 7.00
CA PHE A 119 -6.56 2.72 7.24
C PHE A 119 -5.62 2.48 8.42
N ALA A 120 -5.99 1.65 9.40
CA ALA A 120 -5.04 1.18 10.40
C ALA A 120 -3.88 0.38 9.77
N GLY A 121 -4.11 -0.27 8.63
CA GLY A 121 -3.09 -0.99 7.86
C GLY A 121 -2.15 -0.10 7.04
N LEU A 122 -2.44 1.19 6.84
CA LEU A 122 -1.60 2.08 6.02
C LEU A 122 -0.16 2.19 6.54
N ILE A 123 0.02 2.18 7.87
CA ILE A 123 1.35 2.22 8.49
C ILE A 123 2.13 0.95 8.10
N ALA A 124 1.51 -0.22 8.19
CA ALA A 124 2.14 -1.48 7.81
C ALA A 124 2.49 -1.48 6.31
N THR A 125 1.56 -1.03 5.47
CA THR A 125 1.77 -0.92 4.01
C THR A 125 2.92 0.01 3.66
N SER A 126 3.02 1.19 4.31
CA SER A 126 4.11 2.13 4.06
C SER A 126 5.46 1.58 4.50
N VAL A 127 5.55 0.95 5.67
CA VAL A 127 6.76 0.28 6.17
C VAL A 127 7.20 -0.85 5.23
N TYR A 128 6.26 -1.70 4.82
CA TYR A 128 6.56 -2.77 3.87
C TYR A 128 7.07 -2.23 2.54
N ASN A 129 6.41 -1.24 1.94
CA ASN A 129 6.82 -0.64 0.67
C ASN A 129 8.20 0.01 0.77
N PHE A 130 8.46 0.75 1.85
CA PHE A 130 9.77 1.38 2.08
C PHE A 130 10.89 0.35 2.11
N PHE A 131 10.81 -0.67 2.97
CA PHE A 131 11.86 -1.68 3.08
C PHE A 131 11.95 -2.57 1.83
N SER A 132 10.85 -2.81 1.16
CA SER A 132 10.84 -3.50 -0.13
C SER A 132 11.59 -2.73 -1.21
N CYS A 133 11.38 -1.41 -1.31
CA CYS A 133 12.12 -0.55 -2.24
C CYS A 133 13.59 -0.45 -1.86
N MET A 134 13.91 -0.33 -0.57
CA MET A 134 15.28 -0.32 -0.07
C MET A 134 16.01 -1.62 -0.43
N LEU A 135 15.44 -2.78 -0.13
CA LEU A 135 16.07 -4.07 -0.43
C LEU A 135 16.28 -4.28 -1.93
N ARG A 136 15.30 -3.88 -2.76
CA ARG A 136 15.43 -3.93 -4.23
C ARG A 136 16.54 -3.01 -4.72
N ALA A 137 16.65 -1.80 -4.19
CA ALA A 137 17.70 -0.85 -4.50
C ALA A 137 19.11 -1.40 -4.15
N LEU A 138 19.21 -2.20 -3.10
CA LEU A 138 20.42 -2.87 -2.64
C LEU A 138 20.68 -4.24 -3.32
N GLY A 139 19.89 -4.59 -4.35
CA GLY A 139 20.07 -5.81 -5.14
C GLY A 139 19.34 -7.06 -4.61
N ASN A 140 18.56 -6.94 -3.56
CA ASN A 140 17.79 -8.08 -3.01
C ASN A 140 16.30 -7.94 -3.31
N SER A 141 15.85 -8.55 -4.40
CA SER A 141 14.44 -8.56 -4.80
C SER A 141 13.66 -9.80 -4.32
N SER A 142 14.36 -10.84 -3.87
CA SER A 142 13.73 -12.11 -3.45
C SER A 142 13.02 -11.98 -2.10
N VAL A 143 13.64 -11.30 -1.14
CA VAL A 143 13.09 -11.17 0.21
C VAL A 143 11.75 -10.43 0.23
N PRO A 144 11.59 -9.26 -0.42
CA PRO A 144 10.28 -8.62 -0.54
C PRO A 144 9.22 -9.53 -1.17
N LEU A 145 9.59 -10.30 -2.19
CA LEU A 145 8.68 -11.21 -2.86
C LEU A 145 8.19 -12.34 -1.94
N ILE A 146 9.08 -12.90 -1.12
CA ILE A 146 8.73 -13.95 -0.14
C ILE A 146 7.72 -13.40 0.88
N PHE A 147 7.98 -12.22 1.47
CA PHE A 147 7.05 -11.62 2.43
C PHE A 147 5.70 -11.25 1.79
N LEU A 148 5.69 -10.82 0.53
CA LEU A 148 4.45 -10.60 -0.21
C LEU A 148 3.68 -11.90 -0.43
N ALA A 149 4.36 -13.01 -0.77
CA ALA A 149 3.74 -14.31 -0.95
C ALA A 149 3.13 -14.82 0.37
N VAL A 150 3.88 -14.72 1.48
CA VAL A 150 3.38 -15.07 2.82
C VAL A 150 2.15 -14.25 3.18
N SER A 151 2.17 -12.93 2.92
CA SER A 151 1.03 -12.04 3.16
C SER A 151 -0.19 -12.45 2.33
N ALA A 152 0.01 -12.76 1.05
CA ALA A 152 -1.09 -13.14 0.16
C ALA A 152 -1.76 -14.44 0.61
N VAL A 153 -0.98 -15.45 0.97
CA VAL A 153 -1.51 -16.73 1.48
C VAL A 153 -2.23 -16.52 2.82
N LEU A 154 -1.63 -15.74 3.71
CA LEU A 154 -2.23 -15.44 5.02
C LEU A 154 -3.52 -14.64 4.87
N ASN A 155 -3.57 -13.64 3.98
CA ASN A 155 -4.77 -12.87 3.70
C ASN A 155 -5.92 -13.77 3.24
N ILE A 156 -5.69 -14.63 2.23
CA ILE A 156 -6.72 -15.56 1.74
C ILE A 156 -7.21 -16.50 2.85
N ALA A 157 -6.29 -17.03 3.66
CA ALA A 157 -6.65 -17.92 4.78
C ALA A 157 -7.49 -17.19 5.84
N LEU A 158 -7.12 -15.94 6.17
CA LEU A 158 -7.85 -15.12 7.13
C LEU A 158 -9.20 -14.64 6.58
N ASP A 159 -9.29 -14.33 5.28
CA ASP A 159 -10.57 -13.99 4.63
C ASP A 159 -11.55 -15.16 4.72
N LEU A 160 -11.11 -16.36 4.39
CA LEU A 160 -11.93 -17.56 4.55
C LEU A 160 -12.35 -17.77 6.00
N LEU A 161 -11.45 -17.55 6.95
CA LEU A 161 -11.75 -17.70 8.37
C LEU A 161 -12.74 -16.64 8.87
N PHE A 162 -12.48 -15.36 8.59
CA PHE A 162 -13.26 -14.25 9.17
C PHE A 162 -14.56 -13.95 8.43
N VAL A 163 -14.60 -14.25 7.14
CA VAL A 163 -15.76 -13.97 6.29
C VAL A 163 -16.65 -15.20 6.12
N ALA A 164 -16.06 -16.39 5.87
CA ALA A 164 -16.84 -17.59 5.59
C ALA A 164 -17.13 -18.43 6.84
N VAL A 165 -16.20 -18.54 7.80
CA VAL A 165 -16.37 -19.36 9.01
C VAL A 165 -16.87 -18.54 10.19
N LEU A 166 -16.22 -17.41 10.47
CA LEU A 166 -16.61 -16.48 11.51
C LEU A 166 -17.38 -15.33 10.87
N PRO A 167 -18.67 -15.10 11.18
CA PRO A 167 -19.51 -14.14 10.45
C PRO A 167 -19.18 -12.67 10.84
N PHE A 168 -17.92 -12.26 10.66
CA PHE A 168 -17.48 -10.87 10.93
C PHE A 168 -17.85 -9.91 9.80
N GLY A 169 -18.46 -10.41 8.72
CA GLY A 169 -18.92 -9.59 7.62
C GLY A 169 -17.79 -8.82 6.95
N ILE A 170 -18.09 -7.59 6.52
CA ILE A 170 -17.14 -6.72 5.82
C ILE A 170 -15.95 -6.31 6.70
N ALA A 171 -16.15 -6.22 8.03
CA ALA A 171 -15.07 -5.96 8.99
C ALA A 171 -14.04 -7.10 9.01
N GLY A 172 -14.50 -8.35 8.79
CA GLY A 172 -13.64 -9.53 8.71
C GLY A 172 -12.65 -9.45 7.55
N ALA A 173 -13.12 -9.07 6.35
CA ALA A 173 -12.27 -8.87 5.18
C ALA A 173 -11.22 -7.77 5.41
N ALA A 174 -11.63 -6.64 5.98
CA ALA A 174 -10.71 -5.57 6.33
C ALA A 174 -9.65 -6.01 7.36
N LEU A 175 -10.05 -6.74 8.39
CA LEU A 175 -9.15 -7.27 9.42
C LEU A 175 -8.15 -8.28 8.85
N ALA A 176 -8.61 -9.19 7.98
CA ALA A 176 -7.75 -10.16 7.31
C ALA A 176 -6.63 -9.47 6.52
N THR A 177 -7.00 -8.46 5.73
CA THR A 177 -6.05 -7.66 4.95
C THR A 177 -5.06 -6.93 5.84
N VAL A 178 -5.52 -6.26 6.88
CA VAL A 178 -4.65 -5.51 7.81
C VAL A 178 -3.69 -6.41 8.55
N LEU A 179 -4.15 -7.54 9.07
CA LEU A 179 -3.30 -8.51 9.77
C LEU A 179 -2.22 -9.08 8.84
N ALA A 180 -2.58 -9.44 7.61
CA ALA A 180 -1.62 -9.92 6.62
C ALA A 180 -0.55 -8.85 6.28
N GLN A 181 -0.95 -7.58 6.16
CA GLN A 181 -0.04 -6.46 5.94
C GLN A 181 0.92 -6.25 7.13
N TYR A 182 0.43 -6.32 8.37
CA TYR A 182 1.27 -6.20 9.56
C TYR A 182 2.28 -7.35 9.67
N VAL A 183 1.88 -8.58 9.39
CA VAL A 183 2.80 -9.72 9.38
C VAL A 183 3.93 -9.51 8.37
N SER A 184 3.62 -9.05 7.16
CA SER A 184 4.65 -8.72 6.17
C SER A 184 5.54 -7.56 6.58
N ALA A 185 4.96 -6.49 7.12
CA ALA A 185 5.71 -5.31 7.54
C ALA A 185 6.66 -5.62 8.70
N VAL A 186 6.19 -6.34 9.70
CA VAL A 186 7.01 -6.79 10.83
C VAL A 186 8.08 -7.78 10.37
N GLY A 187 7.71 -8.72 9.50
CA GLY A 187 8.65 -9.71 8.97
C GLY A 187 9.80 -9.06 8.19
N ILE A 188 9.50 -8.15 7.25
CA ILE A 188 10.54 -7.47 6.47
C ILE A 188 11.38 -6.53 7.35
N LEU A 189 10.77 -5.85 8.34
CA LEU A 189 11.46 -5.01 9.30
C LEU A 189 12.45 -5.84 10.13
N LEU A 190 12.02 -6.96 10.68
CA LEU A 190 12.89 -7.87 11.44
C LEU A 190 14.03 -8.41 10.57
N TYR A 191 13.75 -8.79 9.33
CA TYR A 191 14.78 -9.22 8.39
C TYR A 191 15.84 -8.12 8.19
N VAL A 192 15.41 -6.88 7.96
CA VAL A 192 16.33 -5.75 7.77
C VAL A 192 17.15 -5.48 9.03
N LEU A 193 16.53 -5.49 10.21
CA LEU A 193 17.23 -5.27 11.47
C LEU A 193 18.27 -6.35 11.80
N LEU A 194 18.00 -7.60 11.41
CA LEU A 194 18.86 -8.76 11.72
C LEU A 194 19.94 -8.99 10.65
N ARG A 195 19.61 -8.83 9.35
CA ARG A 195 20.48 -9.20 8.24
C ARG A 195 21.10 -8.02 7.48
N CYS A 196 20.46 -6.85 7.58
CA CYS A 196 20.84 -5.66 6.80
C CYS A 196 21.35 -4.53 7.66
N ARG A 197 21.78 -4.82 8.89
CA ARG A 197 22.20 -3.82 9.89
C ARG A 197 23.36 -2.92 9.41
N MET A 198 24.19 -3.40 8.51
CA MET A 198 25.30 -2.63 7.93
C MET A 198 24.85 -1.37 7.16
N TRP A 199 23.64 -1.38 6.59
CA TRP A 199 23.08 -0.25 5.84
C TRP A 199 22.25 0.70 6.72
N LEU A 200 21.99 0.33 7.97
CA LEU A 200 21.26 1.18 8.89
C LEU A 200 22.24 2.12 9.62
N PRO A 201 21.86 3.39 9.83
CA PRO A 201 22.70 4.32 10.57
C PRO A 201 22.81 3.94 12.04
N SER A 202 24.00 4.05 12.60
CA SER A 202 24.17 3.96 14.05
C SER A 202 23.71 5.26 14.73
N LYS A 203 23.41 5.22 16.03
CA LYS A 203 22.96 6.42 16.78
C LYS A 203 23.93 7.60 16.68
N LYS A 204 25.23 7.34 16.47
CA LYS A 204 26.27 8.37 16.31
C LYS A 204 26.27 9.03 14.94
N GLU A 205 25.71 8.34 13.92
CA GLU A 205 25.63 8.81 12.54
C GLU A 205 24.34 9.61 12.26
N TRP A 206 23.46 9.75 13.27
CA TRP A 206 22.22 10.51 13.15
C TRP A 206 22.53 12.00 13.02
N ARG A 207 22.51 12.50 11.79
CA ARG A 207 22.67 13.91 11.46
C ARG A 207 21.55 14.33 10.52
N PHE A 208 20.96 15.48 10.75
CA PHE A 208 20.02 16.05 9.82
C PHE A 208 20.78 16.68 8.64
N SER A 209 20.46 16.28 7.41
CA SER A 209 21.05 16.81 6.18
C SER A 209 19.96 17.35 5.28
N HIS A 210 19.90 18.67 5.17
CA HIS A 210 18.94 19.34 4.28
C HIS A 210 19.18 19.00 2.80
N SER A 211 20.44 18.81 2.39
CA SER A 211 20.80 18.43 1.03
C SER A 211 20.19 17.08 0.64
N ILE A 212 20.40 16.06 1.48
CA ILE A 212 19.86 14.70 1.25
C ILE A 212 18.33 14.71 1.25
N LEU A 213 17.71 15.45 2.18
CA LEU A 213 16.26 15.56 2.21
C LEU A 213 15.72 16.21 0.92
N LYS A 214 16.38 17.24 0.40
CA LYS A 214 16.02 17.87 -0.87
C LYS A 214 16.15 16.91 -2.05
N GLU A 215 17.21 16.11 -2.11
CA GLU A 215 17.39 15.08 -3.14
C GLU A 215 16.29 14.02 -3.08
N ILE A 216 15.93 13.54 -1.88
CA ILE A 216 14.81 12.61 -1.67
C ILE A 216 13.51 13.23 -2.19
N LEU A 217 13.20 14.46 -1.78
CA LEU A 217 11.97 15.14 -2.19
C LEU A 217 11.90 15.33 -3.71
N ASN A 218 12.98 15.73 -4.36
CA ASN A 218 13.03 15.90 -5.80
C ASN A 218 12.75 14.59 -6.55
N LEU A 219 13.43 13.50 -6.20
CA LEU A 219 13.24 12.20 -6.85
C LEU A 219 11.87 11.61 -6.51
N SER A 220 11.42 11.77 -5.26
CA SER A 220 10.15 11.24 -4.81
C SER A 220 8.95 12.00 -5.40
N SER A 221 9.03 13.31 -5.55
CA SER A 221 7.95 14.10 -6.17
C SER A 221 7.70 13.69 -7.62
N MET A 222 8.76 13.48 -8.40
CA MET A 222 8.65 13.01 -9.78
C MET A 222 8.01 11.62 -9.84
N THR A 223 8.43 10.72 -8.97
CA THR A 223 7.88 9.35 -8.92
C THR A 223 6.44 9.33 -8.41
N CYS A 224 6.07 10.18 -7.46
CA CYS A 224 4.69 10.33 -7.00
C CYS A 224 3.78 10.82 -8.12
N ILE A 225 4.19 11.82 -8.89
CA ILE A 225 3.44 12.31 -10.05
C ILE A 225 3.26 11.19 -11.07
N GLN A 226 4.34 10.46 -11.40
CA GLN A 226 4.29 9.33 -12.33
C GLN A 226 3.30 8.25 -11.86
N GLN A 227 3.35 7.86 -10.59
CA GLN A 227 2.44 6.85 -10.03
C GLN A 227 0.98 7.33 -10.00
N SER A 228 0.76 8.60 -9.67
CA SER A 228 -0.58 9.20 -9.66
C SER A 228 -1.19 9.23 -11.05
N VAL A 229 -0.42 9.65 -12.06
CA VAL A 229 -0.86 9.67 -13.46
C VAL A 229 -1.16 8.26 -13.98
N MET A 230 -0.30 7.29 -13.65
CA MET A 230 -0.51 5.89 -14.05
C MET A 230 -1.79 5.32 -13.43
N ASN A 231 -2.03 5.54 -12.14
CA ASN A 231 -3.23 5.07 -11.48
C ASN A 231 -4.50 5.77 -11.98
N PHE A 232 -4.43 7.07 -12.26
CA PHE A 232 -5.53 7.80 -12.88
C PHE A 232 -5.85 7.25 -14.27
N GLY A 233 -4.84 6.93 -15.07
CA GLY A 233 -5.02 6.28 -16.38
C GLY A 233 -5.71 4.92 -16.28
N ILE A 234 -5.32 4.09 -15.31
CA ILE A 234 -5.96 2.78 -15.06
C ILE A 234 -7.43 2.98 -14.68
N LEU A 235 -7.75 3.92 -13.81
CA LEU A 235 -9.13 4.22 -13.39
C LEU A 235 -9.98 4.71 -14.57
N MET A 236 -9.44 5.56 -15.45
CA MET A 236 -10.14 6.00 -16.65
C MET A 236 -10.45 4.83 -17.61
N VAL A 237 -9.48 3.95 -17.84
CA VAL A 237 -9.68 2.76 -18.69
C VAL A 237 -10.73 1.83 -18.09
N GLN A 238 -10.70 1.60 -16.77
CA GLN A 238 -11.73 0.79 -16.08
C GLN A 238 -13.12 1.42 -16.22
N GLY A 239 -13.24 2.74 -16.06
CA GLY A 239 -14.50 3.46 -16.26
C GLY A 239 -15.04 3.32 -17.69
N LEU A 240 -14.18 3.45 -18.69
CA LEU A 240 -14.55 3.25 -20.09
C LEU A 240 -15.00 1.80 -20.37
N CYS A 241 -14.27 0.81 -19.86
CA CYS A 241 -14.65 -0.60 -19.99
C CYS A 241 -16.03 -0.89 -19.39
N LEU A 242 -16.35 -0.31 -18.22
CA LEU A 242 -17.66 -0.46 -17.60
C LEU A 242 -18.79 0.17 -18.46
N LEU A 243 -18.57 1.35 -19.03
CA LEU A 243 -19.52 2.00 -19.92
C LEU A 243 -19.78 1.15 -21.17
N TYR A 244 -18.74 0.65 -21.84
CA TYR A 244 -18.88 -0.20 -23.01
C TYR A 244 -19.57 -1.54 -22.72
N THR A 245 -19.35 -2.11 -21.54
CA THR A 245 -20.03 -3.37 -21.15
C THR A 245 -21.49 -3.13 -20.77
N SER A 246 -21.83 -1.96 -20.22
CA SER A 246 -23.22 -1.56 -19.94
C SER A 246 -24.00 -1.34 -21.23
N ASP A 247 -23.45 -0.57 -22.17
CA ASP A 247 -24.09 -0.32 -23.50
C ASP A 247 -24.29 -1.62 -24.27
N ALA A 248 -23.31 -2.54 -24.23
CA ALA A 248 -23.42 -3.84 -24.88
C ALA A 248 -24.44 -4.80 -24.22
N ALA A 249 -24.83 -4.54 -22.96
CA ALA A 249 -25.85 -5.31 -22.26
C ALA A 249 -27.26 -4.75 -22.50
N ASP A 250 -27.41 -3.44 -22.71
CA ASP A 250 -28.68 -2.79 -23.01
C ASP A 250 -29.12 -3.00 -24.47
N ASP A 251 -28.18 -3.30 -25.39
CA ASP A 251 -28.45 -3.60 -26.80
C ASP A 251 -28.88 -5.08 -27.06
N ARG A 252 -29.11 -5.88 -26.02
CA ARG A 252 -29.61 -7.28 -26.12
C ARG A 252 -30.96 -7.46 -25.47
#